data_9ccb0e7b0d891497452224029edbc384
#
_entry.id   9ccb0e7b0d891497452224029edbc384
#
_cell.length_a   1.000
_cell.length_b   1.000
_cell.length_c   1.000
_cell.angle_alpha   90.00
_cell.angle_beta   90.00
_cell.angle_gamma   90.00
#
_symmetry.space_group_name_H-M   'P 1'
#
loop_
_entity.id
_entity.type
_entity.pdbx_description
1 polymer ?
#
loop_
_entity_poly.entity_id
_entity_poly.type
_entity_poly.pdbx_seq_one_letter_code
_entity_poly.pdbx_strand_id
1 'polypeptide(L)'
;MELLGIDIGFGFTKVTSGTKSLIFKSLLGEASDMQFRSDIGDGSFMKNLHVTINGKSYFIGDYAEQQSNSRQFTLDNDKLISEFLKILALTALGIYSEKPDPINVVSGLPVGYLKQSRKRFIDTLMGHHTITYHNADGSDISRKVTINEVQMLPQPVGTVFNLLMDDNGEVANKELVKQKIGVVDIGFRTTDFAILHQMKYVDRASCTIETGISTSFSEIANKLQEMSGATIELYRMYKAVESGSITIRGQKYNIAGLRDQAYSLLAGKMAEVINKLWAQDWDIDTILLTGGGSDELAKYLQPLIPGNVIPSENNGDARLNNVQGYLKYGKHKWRQA
;
A
#
# COMPACT_ATOMS: atom_id res chain seq x y z
N MET A 1 -13.57 -21.99 2.15
CA MET A 1 -12.28 -21.36 2.49
C MET A 1 -12.27 -19.98 1.86
N GLU A 2 -11.99 -18.96 2.62
CA GLU A 2 -12.00 -17.56 2.16
C GLU A 2 -10.63 -17.20 1.55
N LEU A 3 -10.63 -16.36 0.53
CA LEU A 3 -9.43 -15.88 -0.13
C LEU A 3 -9.39 -14.36 -0.09
N LEU A 4 -8.28 -13.82 0.42
CA LEU A 4 -8.06 -12.39 0.52
C LEU A 4 -6.74 -11.97 -0.13
N GLY A 5 -6.78 -10.85 -0.84
CA GLY A 5 -5.58 -10.10 -1.22
C GLY A 5 -5.27 -9.07 -0.15
N ILE A 6 -4.01 -8.96 0.28
CA ILE A 6 -3.58 -7.92 1.23
C ILE A 6 -2.26 -7.29 0.78
N ASP A 7 -2.17 -5.98 0.88
CA ASP A 7 -0.94 -5.21 0.65
C ASP A 7 -0.68 -4.30 1.85
N ILE A 8 0.41 -4.56 2.57
CA ILE A 8 0.82 -3.81 3.76
C ILE A 8 2.01 -2.94 3.39
N GLY A 9 1.70 -1.77 2.88
CA GLY A 9 2.70 -0.77 2.53
C GLY A 9 3.06 0.15 3.69
N PHE A 10 4.12 0.92 3.54
CA PHE A 10 4.57 1.91 4.54
C PHE A 10 3.54 3.02 4.76
N GLY A 11 2.82 3.44 3.73
CA GLY A 11 1.82 4.50 3.85
C GLY A 11 0.42 4.00 4.18
N PHE A 12 -0.01 2.94 3.48
CA PHE A 12 -1.36 2.38 3.59
C PHE A 12 -1.34 0.86 3.60
N THR A 13 -2.24 0.30 4.40
CA THR A 13 -2.64 -1.10 4.36
C THR A 13 -3.91 -1.22 3.54
N LYS A 14 -3.94 -2.18 2.61
CA LYS A 14 -5.07 -2.43 1.72
C LYS A 14 -5.43 -3.91 1.78
N VAL A 15 -6.71 -4.23 1.72
CA VAL A 15 -7.21 -5.60 1.69
C VAL A 15 -8.44 -5.69 0.81
N THR A 16 -8.61 -6.79 0.10
CA THR A 16 -9.79 -7.02 -0.75
C THR A 16 -10.24 -8.47 -0.73
N SER A 17 -11.56 -8.67 -0.76
CA SER A 17 -12.22 -9.95 -1.03
C SER A 17 -12.76 -10.04 -2.47
N GLY A 18 -12.59 -8.97 -3.24
CA GLY A 18 -13.17 -8.79 -4.57
C GLY A 18 -14.51 -8.08 -4.57
N THR A 19 -15.34 -8.26 -3.55
CA THR A 19 -16.63 -7.54 -3.41
C THR A 19 -16.48 -6.23 -2.65
N LYS A 20 -15.56 -6.18 -1.72
CA LYS A 20 -15.23 -5.00 -0.91
C LYS A 20 -13.72 -4.85 -0.84
N SER A 21 -13.26 -3.61 -0.86
CA SER A 21 -11.86 -3.25 -0.63
C SER A 21 -11.77 -2.23 0.49
N LEU A 22 -10.75 -2.34 1.32
CA LEU A 22 -10.49 -1.43 2.43
C LEU A 22 -9.08 -0.87 2.31
N ILE A 23 -8.96 0.40 2.65
CA ILE A 23 -7.69 1.12 2.75
C ILE A 23 -7.68 1.89 4.05
N PHE A 24 -6.61 1.79 4.81
CA PHE A 24 -6.34 2.65 5.95
C PHE A 24 -4.85 2.95 6.08
N LYS A 25 -4.50 4.06 6.73
CA LYS A 25 -3.10 4.42 6.96
C LYS A 25 -2.38 3.34 7.76
N SER A 26 -1.16 2.98 7.37
CA SER A 26 -0.27 2.10 8.14
C SER A 26 0.29 2.87 9.35
N LEU A 27 -0.60 3.18 10.28
CA LEU A 27 -0.32 3.94 11.50
C LEU A 27 -0.94 3.21 12.68
N LEU A 28 -0.15 2.93 13.69
CA LEU A 28 -0.58 2.38 14.97
C LEU A 28 -0.48 3.42 16.06
N GLY A 29 -1.41 3.40 17.00
CA GLY A 29 -1.36 4.17 18.21
C GLY A 29 -1.65 3.29 19.41
N GLU A 30 -0.94 3.46 20.50
CA GLU A 30 -1.35 2.84 21.77
C GLU A 30 -2.72 3.38 22.16
N ALA A 31 -3.66 2.47 22.42
CA ALA A 31 -4.97 2.85 22.91
C ALA A 31 -4.90 3.18 24.40
N SER A 32 -5.51 4.27 24.78
CA SER A 32 -5.74 4.68 26.18
C SER A 32 -7.24 4.63 26.48
N ASP A 33 -7.58 4.55 27.75
CA ASP A 33 -8.97 4.66 28.19
C ASP A 33 -9.53 6.04 27.77
N MET A 34 -10.60 6.01 27.00
CA MET A 34 -11.28 7.21 26.55
C MET A 34 -12.38 7.57 27.53
N GLN A 35 -12.28 8.73 28.17
CA GLN A 35 -13.29 9.21 29.11
C GLN A 35 -14.63 9.52 28.44
N PHE A 36 -14.61 9.88 27.14
CA PHE A 36 -15.79 10.24 26.39
C PHE A 36 -15.64 9.86 24.93
N ARG A 37 -16.60 9.10 24.39
CA ARG A 37 -16.74 8.83 22.96
C ARG A 37 -17.93 9.62 22.43
N SER A 38 -17.70 10.54 21.50
CA SER A 38 -18.77 11.33 20.90
C SER A 38 -19.32 10.59 19.68
N ASP A 39 -20.63 10.36 19.65
CA ASP A 39 -21.36 9.83 18.50
C ASP A 39 -21.75 10.94 17.50
N ILE A 40 -21.36 12.19 17.77
CA ILE A 40 -21.65 13.36 16.93
C ILE A 40 -20.60 13.42 15.81
N GLY A 41 -20.67 12.49 14.87
CA GLY A 41 -19.73 12.44 13.76
C GLY A 41 -20.12 11.35 12.77
N ASP A 42 -19.36 11.28 11.68
CA ASP A 42 -19.42 10.14 10.76
C ASP A 42 -18.92 8.88 11.50
N GLY A 43 -19.87 8.15 12.10
CA GLY A 43 -19.65 6.92 12.86
C GLY A 43 -19.18 5.73 12.02
N SER A 44 -18.54 5.99 10.88
CA SER A 44 -17.94 4.96 10.04
C SER A 44 -16.96 4.14 10.87
N PHE A 45 -17.24 2.85 11.04
CA PHE A 45 -16.38 1.85 11.68
C PHE A 45 -14.92 1.97 11.21
N MET A 46 -14.71 2.24 9.91
CA MET A 46 -13.37 2.35 9.31
C MET A 46 -12.59 3.59 9.77
N LYS A 47 -13.28 4.64 10.21
CA LYS A 47 -12.60 5.85 10.73
C LYS A 47 -12.25 5.73 12.21
N ASN A 48 -12.84 4.76 12.90
CA ASN A 48 -12.72 4.60 14.35
C ASN A 48 -12.15 3.22 14.72
N LEU A 49 -11.16 2.73 13.95
CA LEU A 49 -10.57 1.42 14.18
C LEU A 49 -9.83 1.36 15.52
N HIS A 50 -10.45 0.66 16.46
CA HIS A 50 -9.91 0.34 17.77
C HIS A 50 -9.94 -1.18 17.94
N VAL A 51 -8.78 -1.80 18.16
CA VAL A 51 -8.65 -3.26 18.22
C VAL A 51 -7.82 -3.70 19.41
N THR A 52 -8.14 -4.88 19.95
CA THR A 52 -7.29 -5.61 20.90
C THR A 52 -6.78 -6.88 20.23
N ILE A 53 -5.45 -7.04 20.23
CA ILE A 53 -4.74 -8.19 19.69
C ILE A 53 -3.70 -8.63 20.73
N ASN A 54 -3.69 -9.92 21.08
CA ASN A 54 -2.77 -10.47 22.10
C ASN A 54 -2.83 -9.71 23.46
N GLY A 55 -4.01 -9.26 23.86
CA GLY A 55 -4.22 -8.53 25.13
C GLY A 55 -3.72 -7.08 25.13
N LYS A 56 -3.26 -6.55 23.98
CA LYS A 56 -2.88 -5.15 23.83
C LYS A 56 -3.87 -4.43 22.92
N SER A 57 -4.27 -3.23 23.31
CA SER A 57 -5.22 -2.41 22.56
C SER A 57 -4.52 -1.34 21.73
N TYR A 58 -5.01 -1.15 20.50
CA TYR A 58 -4.43 -0.25 19.51
C TYR A 58 -5.50 0.57 18.81
N PHE A 59 -5.21 1.83 18.57
CA PHE A 59 -5.88 2.65 17.56
C PHE A 59 -5.16 2.50 16.22
N ILE A 60 -5.92 2.46 15.12
CA ILE A 60 -5.38 2.19 13.79
C ILE A 60 -5.73 3.33 12.83
N GLY A 61 -4.79 3.68 11.95
CA GLY A 61 -5.01 4.62 10.85
C GLY A 61 -5.37 6.02 11.32
N ASP A 62 -6.44 6.59 10.77
CA ASP A 62 -6.88 7.94 11.13
C ASP A 62 -7.27 8.07 12.61
N TYR A 63 -7.76 6.99 13.21
CA TYR A 63 -8.10 6.99 14.63
C TYR A 63 -6.86 7.07 15.52
N ALA A 64 -5.77 6.38 15.13
CA ALA A 64 -4.48 6.52 15.79
C ALA A 64 -3.92 7.95 15.68
N GLU A 65 -4.08 8.58 14.51
CA GLU A 65 -3.67 9.96 14.31
C GLU A 65 -4.41 10.94 15.23
N GLN A 66 -5.69 10.68 15.46
CA GLN A 66 -6.56 11.58 16.25
C GLN A 66 -6.43 11.36 17.76
N GLN A 67 -6.37 10.09 18.21
CA GLN A 67 -6.59 9.74 19.60
C GLN A 67 -5.34 9.30 20.35
N SER A 68 -4.27 8.88 19.67
CA SER A 68 -3.08 8.39 20.37
C SER A 68 -2.03 9.46 20.55
N ASN A 69 -1.43 9.47 21.74
CA ASN A 69 -0.23 10.25 22.04
C ASN A 69 1.06 9.51 21.67
N SER A 70 1.00 8.16 21.65
CA SER A 70 2.12 7.27 21.27
C SER A 70 1.83 6.61 19.94
N ARG A 71 2.34 7.20 18.87
CA ARG A 71 2.11 6.75 17.50
C ARG A 71 3.32 6.03 16.95
N GLN A 72 3.08 4.94 16.23
CA GLN A 72 4.10 4.18 15.52
C GLN A 72 3.82 4.28 14.03
N PHE A 73 4.76 4.87 13.32
CA PHE A 73 4.84 4.96 11.87
C PHE A 73 6.27 4.62 11.48
N THR A 74 6.48 3.83 10.45
CA THR A 74 7.82 3.41 10.07
C THR A 74 8.09 3.59 8.58
N LEU A 75 9.33 3.94 8.27
CA LEU A 75 9.92 3.84 6.93
C LEU A 75 11.04 2.78 6.91
N ASP A 76 11.19 2.01 7.97
CA ASP A 76 12.18 0.95 8.11
C ASP A 76 11.55 -0.40 7.80
N ASN A 77 12.13 -1.14 6.84
CA ASN A 77 11.58 -2.41 6.38
C ASN A 77 11.60 -3.50 7.48
N ASP A 78 12.63 -3.55 8.31
CA ASP A 78 12.71 -4.53 9.39
C ASP A 78 11.69 -4.25 10.49
N LYS A 79 11.41 -2.98 10.75
CA LYS A 79 10.35 -2.57 11.67
C LYS A 79 8.97 -2.83 11.06
N LEU A 80 8.80 -2.62 9.75
CA LEU A 80 7.53 -2.93 9.08
C LEU A 80 7.21 -4.42 9.24
N ILE A 81 8.16 -5.32 8.90
CA ILE A 81 7.97 -6.78 9.00
C ILE A 81 8.23 -7.26 10.44
N SER A 82 7.38 -6.84 11.34
CA SER A 82 7.45 -7.13 12.78
C SER A 82 6.03 -7.25 13.36
N GLU A 83 5.88 -7.03 14.64
CA GLU A 83 4.57 -6.91 15.31
C GLU A 83 3.72 -5.79 14.68
N PHE A 84 4.34 -4.73 14.15
CA PHE A 84 3.65 -3.66 13.43
C PHE A 84 2.84 -4.19 12.23
N LEU A 85 3.50 -4.97 11.36
CA LEU A 85 2.82 -5.63 10.23
C LEU A 85 1.70 -6.55 10.71
N LYS A 86 1.98 -7.35 11.73
CA LYS A 86 1.02 -8.33 12.27
C LYS A 86 -0.26 -7.65 12.72
N ILE A 87 -0.16 -6.55 13.47
CA ILE A 87 -1.33 -5.82 13.96
C ILE A 87 -2.13 -5.26 12.79
N LEU A 88 -1.49 -4.61 11.80
CA LEU A 88 -2.16 -4.06 10.63
C LEU A 88 -2.84 -5.15 9.79
N ALA A 89 -2.12 -6.26 9.53
CA ALA A 89 -2.65 -7.39 8.77
C ALA A 89 -3.86 -8.01 9.45
N LEU A 90 -3.74 -8.35 10.73
CA LEU A 90 -4.82 -8.99 11.47
C LEU A 90 -6.03 -8.04 11.57
N THR A 91 -5.81 -6.74 11.77
CA THR A 91 -6.90 -5.75 11.73
C THR A 91 -7.61 -5.77 10.37
N ALA A 92 -6.88 -5.82 9.26
CA ALA A 92 -7.47 -5.86 7.93
C ALA A 92 -8.21 -7.18 7.66
N LEU A 93 -7.57 -8.32 7.95
CA LEU A 93 -8.12 -9.65 7.67
C LEU A 93 -9.33 -9.97 8.55
N GLY A 94 -9.32 -9.56 9.82
CA GLY A 94 -10.41 -9.82 10.76
C GLY A 94 -11.72 -9.12 10.39
N ILE A 95 -11.68 -8.02 9.64
CA ILE A 95 -12.89 -7.33 9.13
C ILE A 95 -13.68 -8.23 8.17
N TYR A 96 -12.98 -9.08 7.41
CA TYR A 96 -13.61 -10.03 6.47
C TYR A 96 -13.92 -11.38 7.12
N SER A 97 -13.30 -11.73 8.23
CA SER A 97 -13.46 -13.01 8.93
C SER A 97 -14.75 -13.04 9.76
N GLU A 98 -15.89 -12.97 9.08
CA GLU A 98 -17.20 -13.09 9.76
C GLU A 98 -17.49 -14.53 10.23
N LYS A 99 -16.92 -15.51 9.52
CA LYS A 99 -17.01 -16.95 9.82
C LYS A 99 -15.67 -17.47 10.30
N PRO A 100 -15.63 -18.54 11.11
CA PRO A 100 -14.39 -19.14 11.61
C PRO A 100 -13.64 -19.96 10.54
N ASP A 101 -13.93 -19.77 9.27
CA ASP A 101 -13.34 -20.51 8.16
C ASP A 101 -11.87 -20.11 7.97
N PRO A 102 -10.99 -21.05 7.60
CA PRO A 102 -9.61 -20.73 7.26
C PRO A 102 -9.51 -19.80 6.05
N ILE A 103 -8.56 -18.86 6.11
CA ILE A 103 -8.30 -17.87 5.09
C ILE A 103 -7.00 -18.22 4.36
N ASN A 104 -7.02 -18.18 3.04
CA ASN A 104 -5.82 -18.11 2.22
C ASN A 104 -5.54 -16.65 1.86
N VAL A 105 -4.28 -16.26 1.95
CA VAL A 105 -3.84 -14.88 1.74
C VAL A 105 -2.85 -14.82 0.59
N VAL A 106 -3.03 -13.87 -0.32
CA VAL A 106 -1.99 -13.45 -1.26
C VAL A 106 -1.53 -12.06 -0.91
N SER A 107 -0.21 -11.87 -0.81
CA SER A 107 0.42 -10.60 -0.51
C SER A 107 1.66 -10.38 -1.37
N GLY A 108 2.25 -9.19 -1.27
CA GLY A 108 3.46 -8.82 -1.98
C GLY A 108 4.49 -8.16 -1.08
N LEU A 109 5.73 -8.24 -1.53
CA LEU A 109 6.86 -7.47 -1.00
C LEU A 109 7.57 -6.75 -2.14
N PRO A 110 8.22 -5.61 -1.85
CA PRO A 110 9.13 -5.00 -2.80
C PRO A 110 10.13 -6.02 -3.35
N VAL A 111 10.44 -5.90 -4.64
CA VAL A 111 11.31 -6.84 -5.37
C VAL A 111 12.60 -7.13 -4.62
N GLY A 112 13.28 -6.09 -4.13
CA GLY A 112 14.55 -6.20 -3.43
C GLY A 112 14.47 -6.90 -2.08
N TYR A 113 13.28 -6.97 -1.46
CA TYR A 113 13.09 -7.56 -0.12
C TYR A 113 12.45 -8.95 -0.15
N LEU A 114 11.85 -9.34 -1.28
CA LEU A 114 11.06 -10.57 -1.37
C LEU A 114 11.86 -11.79 -0.92
N LYS A 115 13.07 -11.98 -1.44
CA LYS A 115 13.90 -13.17 -1.18
C LYS A 115 14.25 -13.32 0.29
N GLN A 116 14.65 -12.23 0.93
CA GLN A 116 15.14 -12.25 2.32
C GLN A 116 14.02 -12.19 3.35
N SER A 117 12.89 -11.54 3.03
CA SER A 117 11.84 -11.23 4.01
C SER A 117 10.58 -12.10 3.87
N ARG A 118 10.44 -12.87 2.76
CA ARG A 118 9.28 -13.73 2.48
C ARG A 118 8.93 -14.66 3.64
N LYS A 119 9.93 -15.40 4.13
CA LYS A 119 9.71 -16.38 5.21
C LYS A 119 9.23 -15.70 6.49
N ARG A 120 9.90 -14.62 6.89
CA ARG A 120 9.54 -13.86 8.09
C ARG A 120 8.13 -13.29 7.99
N PHE A 121 7.74 -12.78 6.81
CA PHE A 121 6.37 -12.28 6.57
C PHE A 121 5.34 -13.39 6.77
N ILE A 122 5.55 -14.56 6.12
CA ILE A 122 4.66 -15.72 6.23
C ILE A 122 4.55 -16.17 7.69
N ASP A 123 5.68 -16.39 8.37
CA ASP A 123 5.74 -16.86 9.76
C ASP A 123 5.03 -15.89 10.73
N THR A 124 5.03 -14.58 10.42
CA THR A 124 4.35 -13.55 11.23
C THR A 124 2.83 -13.69 11.17
N LEU A 125 2.29 -14.13 10.03
CA LEU A 125 0.84 -14.19 9.80
C LEU A 125 0.22 -15.56 10.02
N MET A 126 0.95 -16.65 9.74
CA MET A 126 0.42 -18.02 9.81
C MET A 126 -0.14 -18.38 11.18
N GLY A 127 -1.22 -19.16 11.20
CA GLY A 127 -1.79 -19.75 12.40
C GLY A 127 -3.11 -19.14 12.85
N HIS A 128 -3.39 -19.24 14.15
CA HIS A 128 -4.65 -18.84 14.75
C HIS A 128 -4.49 -17.55 15.54
N HIS A 129 -5.38 -16.60 15.30
CA HIS A 129 -5.36 -15.29 15.94
C HIS A 129 -6.75 -14.92 16.43
N THR A 130 -6.80 -14.12 17.50
CA THR A 130 -8.05 -13.52 17.98
C THR A 130 -7.90 -12.01 17.97
N ILE A 131 -8.90 -11.34 17.42
CA ILE A 131 -8.97 -9.89 17.34
C ILE A 131 -10.30 -9.45 17.93
N THR A 132 -10.26 -8.47 18.80
CA THR A 132 -11.48 -7.82 19.31
C THR A 132 -11.53 -6.40 18.78
N TYR A 133 -12.61 -6.06 18.09
CA TYR A 133 -12.92 -4.71 17.65
C TYR A 133 -13.81 -4.05 18.68
N HIS A 134 -13.48 -2.81 19.04
CA HIS A 134 -14.25 -2.00 19.99
C HIS A 134 -15.03 -0.94 19.21
N ASN A 135 -16.34 -1.06 19.19
CA ASN A 135 -17.24 -0.13 18.52
C ASN A 135 -17.44 1.15 19.34
N ALA A 136 -17.88 2.22 18.66
CA ALA A 136 -18.17 3.50 19.30
C ALA A 136 -19.31 3.44 20.33
N ASP A 137 -20.27 2.53 20.14
CA ASP A 137 -21.39 2.28 21.05
C ASP A 137 -21.01 1.48 22.33
N GLY A 138 -19.72 1.12 22.45
CA GLY A 138 -19.20 0.33 23.57
C GLY A 138 -19.35 -1.18 23.40
N SER A 139 -19.92 -1.65 22.28
CA SER A 139 -19.97 -3.08 21.99
C SER A 139 -18.64 -3.61 21.45
N ASP A 140 -18.33 -4.86 21.76
CA ASP A 140 -17.14 -5.56 21.32
C ASP A 140 -17.48 -6.68 20.35
N ILE A 141 -16.71 -6.76 19.25
CA ILE A 141 -16.84 -7.83 18.26
C ILE A 141 -15.54 -8.63 18.24
N SER A 142 -15.56 -9.87 18.75
CA SER A 142 -14.40 -10.77 18.64
C SER A 142 -14.46 -11.60 17.37
N ARG A 143 -13.32 -11.68 16.67
CA ARG A 143 -13.11 -12.46 15.45
C ARG A 143 -11.97 -13.45 15.65
N LYS A 144 -12.16 -14.68 15.22
CA LYS A 144 -11.10 -15.70 15.12
C LYS A 144 -10.64 -15.75 13.68
N VAL A 145 -9.35 -15.47 13.46
CA VAL A 145 -8.72 -15.47 12.13
C VAL A 145 -7.77 -16.65 12.09
N THR A 146 -8.02 -17.61 11.21
CA THR A 146 -7.13 -18.74 10.95
C THR A 146 -6.53 -18.56 9.58
N ILE A 147 -5.22 -18.33 9.50
CA ILE A 147 -4.49 -18.16 8.25
C ILE A 147 -3.86 -19.52 7.89
N ASN A 148 -4.38 -20.12 6.81
CA ASN A 148 -4.00 -21.48 6.37
C ASN A 148 -2.83 -21.47 5.40
N GLU A 149 -2.79 -20.53 4.46
CA GLU A 149 -1.72 -20.40 3.49
C GLU A 149 -1.48 -18.92 3.16
N VAL A 150 -0.20 -18.54 3.01
CA VAL A 150 0.20 -17.22 2.55
C VAL A 150 1.06 -17.35 1.30
N GLN A 151 0.59 -16.84 0.18
CA GLN A 151 1.35 -16.74 -1.05
C GLN A 151 1.94 -15.35 -1.19
N MET A 152 3.25 -15.27 -1.47
CA MET A 152 3.97 -14.02 -1.64
C MET A 152 4.39 -13.81 -3.10
N LEU A 153 4.20 -12.58 -3.59
CA LEU A 153 4.55 -12.12 -4.94
C LEU A 153 5.50 -10.91 -4.87
N PRO A 154 6.26 -10.60 -5.93
CA PRO A 154 6.83 -9.26 -6.08
C PRO A 154 5.70 -8.24 -6.25
N GLN A 155 5.74 -7.13 -5.51
CA GLN A 155 4.64 -6.14 -5.50
C GLN A 155 4.18 -5.72 -6.91
N PRO A 156 5.07 -5.30 -7.83
CA PRO A 156 4.63 -4.80 -9.15
C PRO A 156 3.93 -5.84 -10.02
N VAL A 157 4.13 -7.13 -9.75
CA VAL A 157 3.45 -8.22 -10.48
C VAL A 157 1.95 -8.24 -10.20
N GLY A 158 1.52 -7.77 -9.04
CA GLY A 158 0.11 -7.62 -8.70
C GLY A 158 -0.66 -6.78 -9.73
N THR A 159 -0.16 -5.60 -10.07
CA THR A 159 -0.78 -4.75 -11.10
C THR A 159 -0.91 -5.45 -12.44
N VAL A 160 0.11 -6.20 -12.88
CA VAL A 160 0.04 -6.93 -14.14
C VAL A 160 -1.07 -7.99 -14.09
N PHE A 161 -1.18 -8.73 -13.00
CA PHE A 161 -2.26 -9.73 -12.83
C PHE A 161 -3.64 -9.07 -12.78
N ASN A 162 -3.74 -7.86 -12.19
CA ASN A 162 -5.00 -7.13 -12.19
C ASN A 162 -5.47 -6.76 -13.60
N LEU A 163 -4.55 -6.36 -14.49
CA LEU A 163 -4.85 -6.03 -15.89
C LEU A 163 -5.02 -7.26 -16.78
N LEU A 164 -4.37 -8.37 -16.45
CA LEU A 164 -4.35 -9.60 -17.21
C LEU A 164 -5.59 -10.45 -16.98
N MET A 165 -6.04 -10.54 -15.72
CA MET A 165 -7.06 -11.50 -15.28
C MET A 165 -8.39 -10.82 -15.02
N ASP A 166 -9.47 -11.56 -15.28
CA ASP A 166 -10.82 -11.20 -14.84
C ASP A 166 -11.02 -11.43 -13.32
N ASP A 167 -12.21 -11.12 -12.83
CA ASP A 167 -12.55 -11.27 -11.42
C ASP A 167 -12.63 -12.74 -10.94
N ASN A 168 -12.63 -13.70 -11.86
CA ASN A 168 -12.56 -15.13 -11.56
C ASN A 168 -11.13 -15.68 -11.56
N GLY A 169 -10.13 -14.86 -11.90
CA GLY A 169 -8.73 -15.28 -12.03
C GLY A 169 -8.44 -15.99 -13.35
N GLU A 170 -9.27 -15.80 -14.37
CA GLU A 170 -9.02 -16.31 -15.71
C GLU A 170 -8.31 -15.26 -16.57
N VAL A 171 -7.43 -15.69 -17.47
CA VAL A 171 -6.72 -14.80 -18.39
C VAL A 171 -7.72 -14.20 -19.37
N ALA A 172 -8.03 -12.91 -19.21
CA ALA A 172 -8.94 -12.16 -20.06
C ALA A 172 -8.18 -11.37 -21.15
N ASN A 173 -7.05 -10.76 -20.81
CA ASN A 173 -6.26 -9.96 -21.77
C ASN A 173 -5.15 -10.79 -22.42
N LYS A 174 -5.48 -11.48 -23.52
CA LYS A 174 -4.53 -12.34 -24.26
C LYS A 174 -3.42 -11.56 -24.98
N GLU A 175 -3.65 -10.29 -25.31
CA GLU A 175 -2.62 -9.47 -25.94
C GLU A 175 -1.53 -9.07 -24.92
N LEU A 176 -1.92 -8.76 -23.70
CA LEU A 176 -0.96 -8.46 -22.62
C LEU A 176 -0.02 -9.65 -22.33
N VAL A 177 -0.52 -10.89 -22.50
CA VAL A 177 0.30 -12.11 -22.31
C VAL A 177 1.52 -12.14 -23.24
N LYS A 178 1.40 -11.59 -24.44
CA LYS A 178 2.46 -11.64 -25.48
C LYS A 178 3.51 -10.56 -25.30
N GLN A 179 3.20 -9.53 -24.54
CA GLN A 179 4.01 -8.32 -24.41
C GLN A 179 5.21 -8.50 -23.49
N LYS A 180 6.20 -7.65 -23.69
CA LYS A 180 7.24 -7.32 -22.72
C LYS A 180 6.83 -6.04 -22.00
N ILE A 181 6.50 -6.19 -20.72
CA ILE A 181 5.88 -5.15 -19.89
C ILE A 181 6.89 -4.67 -18.88
N GLY A 182 7.20 -3.37 -18.87
CA GLY A 182 7.87 -2.70 -17.75
C GLY A 182 6.82 -2.25 -16.74
N VAL A 183 7.11 -2.37 -15.45
CA VAL A 183 6.26 -1.87 -14.37
C VAL A 183 7.08 -0.97 -13.46
N VAL A 184 6.55 0.22 -13.18
CA VAL A 184 7.09 1.19 -12.22
C VAL A 184 6.05 1.36 -11.12
N ASP A 185 6.25 0.68 -10.00
CA ASP A 185 5.35 0.75 -8.83
C ASP A 185 5.88 1.77 -7.83
N ILE A 186 5.23 2.93 -7.82
CA ILE A 186 5.63 4.07 -6.99
C ILE A 186 4.89 4.01 -5.67
N GLY A 187 5.54 3.41 -4.69
CA GLY A 187 5.03 3.32 -3.32
C GLY A 187 5.29 4.58 -2.49
N PHE A 188 4.96 4.48 -1.20
CA PHE A 188 5.22 5.58 -0.27
C PHE A 188 6.72 5.75 0.01
N ARG A 189 7.42 4.67 0.37
CA ARG A 189 8.85 4.67 0.69
C ARG A 189 9.73 4.17 -0.46
N THR A 190 9.27 3.17 -1.19
CA THR A 190 10.05 2.49 -2.24
C THR A 190 9.40 2.68 -3.59
N THR A 191 10.21 2.56 -4.63
CA THR A 191 9.75 2.35 -5.99
C THR A 191 10.32 1.04 -6.50
N ASP A 192 9.44 0.19 -7.01
CA ASP A 192 9.78 -1.10 -7.59
C ASP A 192 9.74 -1.02 -9.11
N PHE A 193 10.79 -1.51 -9.73
CA PHE A 193 10.90 -1.67 -11.17
C PHE A 193 10.92 -3.14 -11.51
N ALA A 194 10.09 -3.57 -12.45
CA ALA A 194 10.06 -4.96 -12.90
C ALA A 194 9.81 -5.06 -14.40
N ILE A 195 10.35 -6.10 -15.04
CA ILE A 195 9.97 -6.50 -16.37
C ILE A 195 9.33 -7.88 -16.32
N LEU A 196 8.19 -8.01 -17.01
CA LEU A 196 7.60 -9.30 -17.37
C LEU A 196 7.66 -9.44 -18.90
N HIS A 197 8.24 -10.54 -19.38
CA HIS A 197 8.26 -10.87 -20.79
C HIS A 197 7.45 -12.14 -21.03
N GLN A 198 6.33 -12.02 -21.74
CA GLN A 198 5.38 -13.13 -21.94
C GLN A 198 5.01 -13.78 -20.59
N MET A 199 4.66 -12.94 -19.62
CA MET A 199 4.33 -13.29 -18.24
C MET A 199 5.45 -13.95 -17.41
N LYS A 200 6.66 -14.04 -17.93
CA LYS A 200 7.84 -14.47 -17.18
C LYS A 200 8.55 -13.26 -16.57
N TYR A 201 8.74 -13.31 -15.28
CA TYR A 201 9.48 -12.29 -14.53
C TYR A 201 10.96 -12.28 -14.96
N VAL A 202 11.49 -11.08 -15.24
CA VAL A 202 12.89 -10.87 -15.68
C VAL A 202 13.70 -10.28 -14.53
N ASP A 203 14.37 -11.14 -13.76
CA ASP A 203 15.07 -10.77 -12.53
C ASP A 203 16.17 -9.71 -12.75
N ARG A 204 17.01 -9.85 -13.82
CA ARG A 204 18.09 -8.90 -14.13
C ARG A 204 17.65 -7.47 -14.38
N ALA A 205 16.39 -7.28 -14.81
CA ALA A 205 15.81 -5.99 -15.16
C ALA A 205 14.80 -5.51 -14.11
N SER A 206 14.89 -6.06 -12.89
CA SER A 206 13.97 -5.74 -11.80
C SER A 206 14.76 -5.38 -10.55
N CYS A 207 14.35 -4.30 -9.88
CA CYS A 207 14.96 -3.85 -8.64
C CYS A 207 14.00 -2.99 -7.81
N THR A 208 14.40 -2.72 -6.58
CA THR A 208 13.76 -1.76 -5.68
C THR A 208 14.74 -0.63 -5.38
N ILE A 209 14.28 0.61 -5.44
CA ILE A 209 14.99 1.74 -4.85
C ILE A 209 14.27 2.24 -3.60
N GLU A 210 15.04 2.71 -2.62
CA GLU A 210 14.51 3.27 -1.38
C GLU A 210 14.09 4.75 -1.54
N THR A 211 13.37 5.01 -2.63
CA THR A 211 12.89 6.34 -2.99
C THR A 211 11.45 6.20 -3.48
N GLY A 212 10.53 6.75 -2.74
CA GLY A 212 9.11 6.79 -3.06
C GLY A 212 8.55 8.19 -2.84
N ILE A 213 7.22 8.33 -2.86
CA ILE A 213 6.55 9.63 -2.75
C ILE A 213 6.85 10.35 -1.43
N SER A 214 7.20 9.62 -0.36
CA SER A 214 7.59 10.19 0.94
C SER A 214 8.85 11.06 0.87
N THR A 215 9.69 10.87 -0.13
CA THR A 215 10.86 11.73 -0.38
C THR A 215 10.40 13.17 -0.67
N SER A 216 9.43 13.33 -1.57
CA SER A 216 8.84 14.64 -1.87
C SER A 216 8.08 15.21 -0.65
N PHE A 217 7.38 14.37 0.09
CA PHE A 217 6.69 14.80 1.32
C PHE A 217 7.69 15.33 2.36
N SER A 218 8.84 14.68 2.50
CA SER A 218 9.90 15.12 3.42
C SER A 218 10.48 16.48 3.00
N GLU A 219 10.73 16.69 1.71
CA GLU A 219 11.22 17.96 1.20
C GLU A 219 10.21 19.10 1.48
N ILE A 220 8.92 18.87 1.22
CA ILE A 220 7.85 19.84 1.48
C ILE A 220 7.70 20.09 3.00
N ALA A 221 7.72 19.03 3.83
CA ALA A 221 7.59 19.16 5.28
C ALA A 221 8.74 19.94 5.90
N ASN A 222 9.98 19.75 5.41
CA ASN A 222 11.15 20.52 5.86
C ASN A 222 11.00 22.02 5.51
N LYS A 223 10.53 22.34 4.31
CA LYS A 223 10.27 23.73 3.93
C LYS A 223 9.15 24.36 4.75
N LEU A 224 8.09 23.62 5.04
CA LEU A 224 7.02 24.07 5.92
C LEU A 224 7.52 24.29 7.35
N GLN A 225 8.43 23.47 7.85
CA GLN A 225 9.06 23.66 9.16
C GLN A 225 9.89 24.95 9.20
N GLU A 226 10.68 25.22 8.15
CA GLU A 226 11.43 26.49 8.02
C GLU A 226 10.50 27.72 8.04
N MET A 227 9.34 27.62 7.37
CA MET A 227 8.38 28.73 7.23
C MET A 227 7.48 28.93 8.46
N SER A 228 7.10 27.86 9.16
CA SER A 228 6.06 27.87 10.20
C SER A 228 6.56 27.57 11.62
N GLY A 229 7.79 27.04 11.72
CA GLY A 229 8.35 26.52 12.97
C GLY A 229 7.66 25.25 13.48
N ALA A 230 6.76 24.62 12.69
CA ALA A 230 6.04 23.42 13.08
C ALA A 230 6.61 22.19 12.38
N THR A 231 6.90 21.14 13.14
CA THR A 231 7.24 19.83 12.58
C THR A 231 5.96 19.10 12.17
N ILE A 232 5.91 18.62 10.93
CA ILE A 232 4.74 17.93 10.36
C ILE A 232 5.14 16.49 10.02
N GLU A 233 4.45 15.56 10.60
CA GLU A 233 4.67 14.13 10.34
C GLU A 233 4.21 13.74 8.93
N LEU A 234 4.95 12.85 8.26
CA LEU A 234 4.72 12.51 6.86
C LEU A 234 3.33 11.93 6.59
N TYR A 235 2.77 11.17 7.51
CA TYR A 235 1.42 10.62 7.38
C TYR A 235 0.31 11.69 7.40
N ARG A 236 0.63 12.94 7.77
CA ARG A 236 -0.28 14.10 7.72
C ARG A 236 -0.18 14.87 6.41
N MET A 237 0.85 14.63 5.62
CA MET A 237 1.11 15.36 4.39
C MET A 237 0.14 15.02 3.24
N TYR A 238 -0.49 13.84 3.25
CA TYR A 238 -1.34 13.39 2.14
C TYR A 238 -2.37 14.43 1.70
N LYS A 239 -3.24 14.88 2.62
CA LYS A 239 -4.28 15.88 2.32
C LYS A 239 -3.72 17.24 1.92
N ALA A 240 -2.60 17.64 2.53
CA ALA A 240 -1.94 18.91 2.24
C ALA A 240 -1.39 18.92 0.81
N VAL A 241 -0.72 17.85 0.42
CA VAL A 241 -0.11 17.69 -0.90
C VAL A 241 -1.20 17.60 -1.98
N GLU A 242 -2.24 16.82 -1.75
CA GLU A 242 -3.39 16.70 -2.65
C GLU A 242 -4.08 18.07 -2.87
N SER A 243 -4.40 18.79 -1.79
CA SER A 243 -5.07 20.10 -1.87
C SER A 243 -4.15 21.25 -2.29
N GLY A 244 -2.82 21.06 -2.27
CA GLY A 244 -1.83 22.10 -2.55
C GLY A 244 -1.71 23.16 -1.45
N SER A 245 -2.28 22.94 -0.26
CA SER A 245 -2.21 23.87 0.86
C SER A 245 -2.35 23.18 2.21
N ILE A 246 -1.84 23.83 3.27
CA ILE A 246 -1.97 23.36 4.65
C ILE A 246 -2.23 24.55 5.58
N THR A 247 -3.07 24.33 6.59
CA THR A 247 -3.28 25.31 7.65
C THR A 247 -2.51 24.88 8.91
N ILE A 248 -1.59 25.72 9.36
CA ILE A 248 -0.77 25.50 10.56
C ILE A 248 -1.03 26.62 11.53
N ARG A 249 -1.51 26.32 12.74
CA ARG A 249 -1.85 27.31 13.79
C ARG A 249 -2.72 28.46 13.27
N GLY A 250 -3.72 28.14 12.40
CA GLY A 250 -4.64 29.13 11.83
C GLY A 250 -4.11 29.87 10.59
N GLN A 251 -2.83 29.78 10.26
CA GLN A 251 -2.25 30.37 9.05
C GLN A 251 -2.24 29.36 7.89
N LYS A 252 -2.72 29.80 6.73
CA LYS A 252 -2.74 28.99 5.50
C LYS A 252 -1.43 29.16 4.73
N TYR A 253 -0.78 28.03 4.39
CA TYR A 253 0.41 27.96 3.56
C TYR A 253 0.04 27.32 2.22
N ASN A 254 0.37 27.98 1.11
CA ASN A 254 0.27 27.40 -0.22
C ASN A 254 1.56 26.62 -0.51
N ILE A 255 1.42 25.34 -0.82
CA ILE A 255 2.53 24.43 -1.09
C ILE A 255 2.54 23.89 -2.53
N ALA A 256 1.64 24.34 -3.39
CA ALA A 256 1.54 23.83 -4.77
C ALA A 256 2.86 23.93 -5.54
N GLY A 257 3.55 25.09 -5.45
CA GLY A 257 4.85 25.26 -6.08
C GLY A 257 5.95 24.37 -5.51
N LEU A 258 5.96 24.17 -4.18
CA LEU A 258 6.89 23.25 -3.52
C LEU A 258 6.63 21.81 -3.93
N ARG A 259 5.36 21.42 -4.01
CA ARG A 259 4.95 20.10 -4.47
C ARG A 259 5.42 19.83 -5.90
N ASP A 260 5.14 20.77 -6.82
CA ASP A 260 5.49 20.62 -8.23
C ASP A 260 7.01 20.53 -8.43
N GLN A 261 7.80 21.29 -7.66
CA GLN A 261 9.26 21.19 -7.65
C GLN A 261 9.74 19.83 -7.11
N ALA A 262 9.23 19.39 -5.95
CA ALA A 262 9.63 18.13 -5.34
C ALA A 262 9.26 16.92 -6.22
N TYR A 263 8.10 16.97 -6.87
CA TYR A 263 7.67 15.90 -7.79
C TYR A 263 8.49 15.87 -9.07
N SER A 264 8.86 17.03 -9.64
CA SER A 264 9.75 17.08 -10.81
C SER A 264 11.12 16.49 -10.50
N LEU A 265 11.69 16.79 -9.33
CA LEU A 265 12.97 16.23 -8.90
C LEU A 265 12.88 14.70 -8.70
N LEU A 266 11.81 14.23 -8.07
CA LEU A 266 11.58 12.81 -7.85
C LEU A 266 11.42 12.06 -9.17
N ALA A 267 10.62 12.60 -10.10
CA ALA A 267 10.43 12.05 -11.44
C ALA A 267 11.74 11.96 -12.22
N GLY A 268 12.60 13.00 -12.16
CA GLY A 268 13.92 12.98 -12.75
C GLY A 268 14.81 11.85 -12.25
N LYS A 269 14.84 11.63 -10.92
CA LYS A 269 15.58 10.51 -10.30
C LYS A 269 15.05 9.15 -10.77
N MET A 270 13.71 8.98 -10.85
CA MET A 270 13.11 7.75 -11.34
C MET A 270 13.41 7.49 -12.80
N ALA A 271 13.33 8.52 -13.65
CA ALA A 271 13.67 8.41 -15.07
C ALA A 271 15.13 8.00 -15.28
N GLU A 272 16.05 8.53 -14.49
CA GLU A 272 17.46 8.13 -14.54
C GLU A 272 17.64 6.64 -14.22
N VAL A 273 16.96 6.13 -13.19
CA VAL A 273 16.99 4.71 -12.85
C VAL A 273 16.42 3.85 -13.97
N ILE A 274 15.26 4.22 -14.54
CA ILE A 274 14.61 3.50 -15.64
C ILE A 274 15.54 3.44 -16.85
N ASN A 275 16.07 4.57 -17.28
CA ASN A 275 16.94 4.65 -18.44
C ASN A 275 18.23 3.83 -18.28
N LYS A 276 18.77 3.73 -17.06
CA LYS A 276 19.94 2.90 -16.76
C LYS A 276 19.60 1.43 -16.67
N LEU A 277 18.54 1.07 -15.92
CA LEU A 277 18.14 -0.30 -15.66
C LEU A 277 17.68 -1.03 -16.92
N TRP A 278 16.91 -0.33 -17.77
CA TRP A 278 16.31 -0.88 -18.98
C TRP A 278 17.02 -0.46 -20.27
N ALA A 279 18.27 0.02 -20.18
CA ALA A 279 19.05 0.45 -21.35
C ALA A 279 19.18 -0.62 -22.45
N GLN A 280 19.18 -1.90 -22.08
CA GLN A 280 19.24 -3.03 -23.02
C GLN A 280 17.87 -3.60 -23.37
N ASP A 281 16.80 -3.13 -22.74
CA ASP A 281 15.43 -3.60 -22.90
C ASP A 281 14.60 -2.61 -23.75
N TRP A 282 15.20 -2.14 -24.87
CA TRP A 282 14.60 -1.17 -25.80
C TRP A 282 13.31 -1.69 -26.48
N ASP A 283 13.07 -2.98 -26.39
CA ASP A 283 11.92 -3.72 -26.94
C ASP A 283 10.76 -3.86 -25.93
N ILE A 284 10.71 -3.04 -24.88
CA ILE A 284 9.55 -2.97 -23.98
C ILE A 284 8.35 -2.41 -24.76
N ASP A 285 7.27 -3.21 -24.83
CA ASP A 285 6.02 -2.83 -25.54
C ASP A 285 5.24 -1.76 -24.76
N THR A 286 5.19 -1.90 -23.43
CA THR A 286 4.40 -1.04 -22.55
C THR A 286 5.08 -0.87 -21.19
N ILE A 287 5.10 0.36 -20.68
CA ILE A 287 5.53 0.68 -19.31
C ILE A 287 4.30 1.09 -18.51
N LEU A 288 3.98 0.33 -17.47
CA LEU A 288 2.87 0.61 -16.56
C LEU A 288 3.37 1.43 -15.37
N LEU A 289 2.72 2.56 -15.10
CA LEU A 289 2.91 3.33 -13.87
C LEU A 289 1.82 2.93 -12.88
N THR A 290 2.20 2.49 -11.69
CA THR A 290 1.28 2.03 -10.65
C THR A 290 1.73 2.42 -9.26
N GLY A 291 0.93 2.09 -8.25
CA GLY A 291 1.18 2.45 -6.86
C GLY A 291 0.57 3.78 -6.45
N GLY A 292 0.53 4.05 -5.15
CA GLY A 292 -0.16 5.23 -4.61
C GLY A 292 0.48 6.59 -4.93
N GLY A 293 1.69 6.59 -5.49
CA GLY A 293 2.36 7.81 -5.99
C GLY A 293 2.28 8.00 -7.49
N SER A 294 1.73 7.02 -8.24
CA SER A 294 1.76 7.04 -9.70
C SER A 294 0.93 8.16 -10.30
N ASP A 295 -0.29 8.37 -9.83
CA ASP A 295 -1.21 9.37 -10.36
C ASP A 295 -0.62 10.78 -10.25
N GLU A 296 -0.01 11.07 -9.12
CA GLU A 296 0.62 12.35 -8.82
C GLU A 296 1.87 12.61 -9.66
N LEU A 297 2.66 11.54 -9.89
CA LEU A 297 3.95 11.65 -10.58
C LEU A 297 3.86 11.45 -12.09
N ALA A 298 2.79 10.84 -12.61
CA ALA A 298 2.67 10.49 -14.02
C ALA A 298 2.96 11.66 -14.97
N LYS A 299 2.37 12.83 -14.73
CA LYS A 299 2.56 14.01 -15.57
C LYS A 299 4.01 14.53 -15.61
N TYR A 300 4.82 14.25 -14.58
CA TYR A 300 6.23 14.63 -14.52
C TYR A 300 7.13 13.54 -15.08
N LEU A 301 6.75 12.27 -14.92
CA LEU A 301 7.58 11.12 -15.25
C LEU A 301 7.43 10.70 -16.72
N GLN A 302 6.21 10.66 -17.24
CA GLN A 302 5.95 10.25 -18.63
C GLN A 302 6.80 10.98 -19.68
N PRO A 303 6.99 12.31 -19.62
CA PRO A 303 7.81 13.01 -20.62
C PRO A 303 9.31 12.66 -20.57
N LEU A 304 9.77 12.04 -19.48
CA LEU A 304 11.18 11.71 -19.23
C LEU A 304 11.54 10.27 -19.58
N ILE A 305 10.54 9.43 -19.88
CA ILE A 305 10.71 8.01 -20.18
C ILE A 305 10.35 7.76 -21.64
N PRO A 306 11.24 7.14 -22.44
CA PRO A 306 10.91 6.74 -23.80
C PRO A 306 9.95 5.55 -23.81
N GLY A 307 9.09 5.49 -24.84
CA GLY A 307 8.20 4.37 -25.08
C GLY A 307 6.73 4.64 -24.75
N ASN A 308 5.93 3.58 -24.74
CA ASN A 308 4.50 3.64 -24.45
C ASN A 308 4.27 3.55 -22.95
N VAL A 309 4.19 4.69 -22.28
CA VAL A 309 4.01 4.80 -20.83
C VAL A 309 2.53 5.02 -20.52
N ILE A 310 1.93 4.10 -19.79
CA ILE A 310 0.51 4.11 -19.48
C ILE A 310 0.34 4.13 -17.95
N PRO A 311 -0.39 5.10 -17.38
CA PRO A 311 -0.88 4.98 -16.01
C PRO A 311 -1.78 3.76 -15.90
N SER A 312 -1.64 3.00 -14.84
CA SER A 312 -2.48 1.81 -14.60
C SER A 312 -3.88 2.23 -14.11
N GLU A 313 -4.57 3.03 -14.93
CA GLU A 313 -5.96 3.40 -14.68
C GLU A 313 -6.86 2.17 -14.84
N ASN A 314 -7.32 1.64 -13.73
CA ASN A 314 -8.41 0.70 -13.70
C ASN A 314 -9.57 1.38 -12.95
N ASN A 315 -10.39 2.15 -13.63
CA ASN A 315 -11.70 2.67 -13.17
C ASN A 315 -11.87 2.86 -11.64
N GLY A 316 -10.77 3.18 -10.92
CA GLY A 316 -10.74 3.25 -9.46
C GLY A 316 -9.42 3.76 -8.89
N ASP A 317 -9.18 3.47 -7.64
CA ASP A 317 -8.02 3.90 -6.87
C ASP A 317 -6.77 3.07 -7.25
N ALA A 318 -5.76 3.69 -7.88
CA ALA A 318 -4.50 3.05 -8.31
C ALA A 318 -3.78 2.33 -7.15
N ARG A 319 -4.02 2.75 -5.90
CA ARG A 319 -3.51 2.09 -4.70
C ARG A 319 -3.99 0.65 -4.54
N LEU A 320 -5.12 0.29 -5.16
CA LEU A 320 -5.73 -1.05 -5.06
C LEU A 320 -5.24 -2.02 -6.15
N ASN A 321 -4.51 -1.58 -7.16
CA ASN A 321 -4.12 -2.42 -8.29
C ASN A 321 -3.38 -3.69 -7.85
N ASN A 322 -2.38 -3.57 -6.99
CA ASN A 322 -1.62 -4.72 -6.52
C ASN A 322 -2.50 -5.69 -5.75
N VAL A 323 -3.29 -5.21 -4.80
CA VAL A 323 -4.11 -6.08 -3.93
C VAL A 323 -5.23 -6.77 -4.70
N GLN A 324 -5.81 -6.13 -5.71
CA GLN A 324 -6.77 -6.75 -6.62
C GLN A 324 -6.12 -7.85 -7.47
N GLY A 325 -4.94 -7.57 -8.01
CA GLY A 325 -4.16 -8.58 -8.76
C GLY A 325 -3.72 -9.76 -7.89
N TYR A 326 -3.38 -9.53 -6.62
CA TYR A 326 -3.10 -10.61 -5.68
C TYR A 326 -4.30 -11.53 -5.52
N LEU A 327 -5.49 -10.96 -5.36
CA LEU A 327 -6.72 -11.74 -5.24
C LEU A 327 -6.99 -12.55 -6.51
N LYS A 328 -6.90 -11.94 -7.70
CA LYS A 328 -7.10 -12.62 -8.99
C LYS A 328 -6.10 -13.76 -9.19
N TYR A 329 -4.82 -13.52 -8.88
CA TYR A 329 -3.80 -14.57 -8.89
C TYR A 329 -4.12 -15.71 -7.91
N GLY A 330 -4.57 -15.41 -6.71
CA GLY A 330 -4.98 -16.40 -5.72
C GLY A 330 -6.14 -17.27 -6.23
N LYS A 331 -7.16 -16.67 -6.83
CA LYS A 331 -8.27 -17.38 -7.46
C LYS A 331 -7.78 -18.34 -8.56
N HIS A 332 -6.84 -17.88 -9.39
CA HIS A 332 -6.23 -18.71 -10.42
C HIS A 332 -5.46 -19.89 -9.82
N LYS A 333 -4.61 -19.63 -8.83
CA LYS A 333 -3.75 -20.63 -8.19
C LYS A 333 -4.55 -21.72 -7.48
N TRP A 334 -5.51 -21.37 -6.64
CA TRP A 334 -6.26 -22.32 -5.81
C TRP A 334 -7.49 -22.92 -6.50
N ARG A 335 -7.83 -22.48 -7.71
CA ARG A 335 -8.83 -23.14 -8.54
C ARG A 335 -8.28 -24.39 -9.25
N GLN A 336 -6.96 -24.41 -9.49
CA GLN A 336 -6.27 -25.52 -10.14
C GLN A 336 -5.80 -26.60 -9.17
N ALA A 337 -5.95 -26.38 -7.86
CA ALA A 337 -5.63 -27.32 -6.80
C ALA A 337 -6.92 -28.01 -6.29
#